data_319f6f85c83b781ca17f4e9eac7999cc
#
_entry.id   319f6f85c83b781ca17f4e9eac7999cc
#
_cell.length_a   1.000
_cell.length_b   1.000
_cell.length_c   1.000
_cell.angle_alpha   90.00
_cell.angle_beta   90.00
_cell.angle_gamma   90.00
#
_symmetry.space_group_name_H-M   'P 1'
#
loop_
_entity.id
_entity.type
_entity.pdbx_description
1 polymer ?
#
loop_
_entity_poly.entity_id
_entity_poly.type
_entity_poly.pdbx_seq_one_letter_code
_entity_poly.pdbx_strand_id
1 'polypeptide(L)'
;MSEPRFERSRPPSRRPQGARPGKRPPLRVFTTTLWEYPSQHYDTFAPGAPASTMQGDRDYAGATPSWVIWQCLMRYTREKDLVVDPMCGSGTTIDVARDLGRRGLGYDLKPSRPDIFRADARKIPVEDEKADFVFIDPPYSTHIDYSDDPRCIGKLDAAGADSGRAYYEAMAQVIGEIDRILKPKRYMALYVSDSWRKRSAGDAGAGTGMFMPIGFELFSLLRRHFKPVDIIAVVRHNQKLARGNWHKAAEEGNFFLRGFNYLFIMKKESGRRD
;
A
#
# COMPACT_ATOMS: atom_id res chain seq x y z
N MET A 1 7.30 30.40 44.19
CA MET A 1 7.71 30.62 42.79
C MET A 1 6.63 30.00 41.93
N SER A 2 5.81 30.83 41.32
CA SER A 2 4.67 30.43 40.48
C SER A 2 5.14 30.19 39.06
N GLU A 3 4.86 29.00 38.51
CA GLU A 3 5.14 28.65 37.13
C GLU A 3 4.36 29.52 36.15
N PRO A 4 4.93 29.92 35.00
CA PRO A 4 4.23 30.72 34.00
C PRO A 4 3.19 29.86 33.26
N ARG A 5 1.91 30.24 33.36
CA ARG A 5 0.83 29.73 32.53
C ARG A 5 1.05 30.22 31.09
N PHE A 6 1.36 29.30 30.18
CA PHE A 6 1.27 29.55 28.76
C PHE A 6 -0.19 29.70 28.33
N GLU A 7 -0.64 30.91 28.04
CA GLU A 7 -1.90 31.18 27.40
C GLU A 7 -1.83 30.70 25.94
N ARG A 8 -2.54 29.61 25.66
CA ARG A 8 -2.67 29.12 24.28
C ARG A 8 -3.65 30.01 23.51
N SER A 9 -3.14 30.90 22.69
CA SER A 9 -3.93 31.64 21.70
C SER A 9 -4.50 30.63 20.68
N ARG A 10 -5.82 30.54 20.60
CA ARG A 10 -6.51 29.76 19.57
C ARG A 10 -6.15 30.30 18.18
N PRO A 11 -5.65 29.48 17.25
CA PRO A 11 -5.52 29.92 15.88
C PRO A 11 -6.93 30.15 15.30
N PRO A 12 -7.11 31.17 14.45
CA PRO A 12 -8.39 31.45 13.83
C PRO A 12 -8.83 30.27 12.97
N SER A 13 -10.06 29.81 13.18
CA SER A 13 -10.70 28.78 12.37
C SER A 13 -11.01 29.31 10.97
N ARG A 14 -10.04 29.30 10.07
CA ARG A 14 -10.30 29.45 8.64
C ARG A 14 -10.78 28.10 8.11
N ARG A 15 -12.10 27.95 7.99
CA ARG A 15 -12.69 26.94 7.09
C ARG A 15 -12.11 27.21 5.69
N PRO A 16 -11.52 26.23 5.00
CA PRO A 16 -11.25 26.38 3.59
C PRO A 16 -12.60 26.54 2.90
N GLN A 17 -12.88 27.74 2.39
CA GLN A 17 -13.99 27.94 1.46
C GLN A 17 -13.77 26.98 0.29
N GLY A 18 -14.85 26.28 -0.10
CA GLY A 18 -14.86 25.24 -1.10
C GLY A 18 -14.04 25.61 -2.33
N ALA A 19 -12.91 24.94 -2.47
CA ALA A 19 -12.15 24.97 -3.69
C ALA A 19 -13.04 24.45 -4.81
N ARG A 20 -13.32 25.29 -5.82
CA ARG A 20 -13.89 24.83 -7.09
C ARG A 20 -13.05 23.62 -7.53
N PRO A 21 -13.65 22.58 -8.15
CA PRO A 21 -12.89 21.47 -8.66
C PRO A 21 -11.93 22.00 -9.75
N GLY A 22 -10.76 22.45 -9.32
CA GLY A 22 -9.67 22.84 -10.19
C GLY A 22 -9.23 21.59 -10.94
N LYS A 23 -8.88 21.73 -12.23
CA LYS A 23 -8.25 20.65 -12.99
C LYS A 23 -7.09 20.12 -12.18
N ARG A 24 -7.06 18.77 -11.97
CA ARG A 24 -5.93 18.12 -11.31
C ARG A 24 -4.63 18.49 -12.02
N PRO A 25 -3.54 18.73 -11.30
CA PRO A 25 -2.26 18.99 -11.94
C PRO A 25 -1.86 17.76 -12.77
N PRO A 26 -1.21 17.95 -13.93
CA PRO A 26 -0.72 16.83 -14.72
C PRO A 26 0.25 15.99 -13.88
N LEU A 27 0.07 14.68 -13.88
CA LEU A 27 0.95 13.78 -13.16
C LEU A 27 2.32 13.76 -13.86
N ARG A 28 3.38 14.01 -13.06
CA ARG A 28 4.78 13.96 -13.50
C ARG A 28 5.53 12.92 -12.70
N VAL A 29 6.64 12.41 -13.23
CA VAL A 29 7.52 11.50 -12.49
C VAL A 29 8.16 12.28 -11.33
N PHE A 30 7.97 11.78 -10.09
CA PHE A 30 8.55 12.37 -8.91
C PHE A 30 10.04 12.01 -8.78
N THR A 31 10.81 12.93 -8.22
CA THR A 31 12.27 12.79 -8.06
C THR A 31 12.73 12.79 -6.61
N THR A 32 11.80 12.94 -5.65
CA THR A 32 12.03 12.92 -4.21
C THR A 32 11.40 11.70 -3.58
N THR A 33 11.74 11.40 -2.33
CA THR A 33 11.17 10.27 -1.56
C THR A 33 9.93 10.65 -0.76
N LEU A 34 9.44 11.88 -0.87
CA LEU A 34 8.15 12.31 -0.33
C LEU A 34 7.19 12.52 -1.51
N TRP A 35 6.17 11.66 -1.60
CA TRP A 35 5.19 11.68 -2.68
C TRP A 35 3.84 12.18 -2.21
N GLU A 36 3.31 13.15 -2.93
CA GLU A 36 1.98 13.69 -2.70
C GLU A 36 1.28 14.00 -4.02
N TYR A 37 0.00 13.62 -4.12
CA TYR A 37 -0.85 13.93 -5.27
C TYR A 37 -2.29 14.15 -4.78
N PRO A 38 -3.02 15.18 -5.28
CA PRO A 38 -4.30 15.61 -4.71
C PRO A 38 -5.48 14.69 -5.03
N SER A 39 -5.26 13.53 -5.62
CA SER A 39 -6.31 12.59 -6.03
C SER A 39 -5.88 11.16 -5.80
N GLN A 40 -6.87 10.27 -5.59
CA GLN A 40 -6.65 8.82 -5.56
C GLN A 40 -6.25 8.26 -6.93
N HIS A 41 -6.75 8.87 -8.01
CA HIS A 41 -6.54 8.43 -9.38
C HIS A 41 -5.94 9.56 -10.22
N TYR A 42 -5.13 9.21 -11.20
CA TYR A 42 -4.69 10.13 -12.24
C TYR A 42 -5.67 10.09 -13.43
N ASP A 43 -5.70 11.17 -14.22
CA ASP A 43 -6.50 11.20 -15.43
C ASP A 43 -5.79 10.45 -16.55
N THR A 44 -6.49 9.55 -17.23
CA THR A 44 -5.99 8.91 -18.45
C THR A 44 -6.10 9.89 -19.61
N PHE A 45 -4.98 10.27 -20.20
CA PHE A 45 -4.92 11.11 -21.39
C PHE A 45 -4.65 10.28 -22.67
N ALA A 46 -5.31 9.15 -22.85
CA ALA A 46 -5.28 8.48 -24.13
C ALA A 46 -6.19 9.26 -25.12
N PRO A 47 -5.70 9.75 -26.27
CA PRO A 47 -6.57 10.38 -27.29
C PRO A 47 -7.65 9.37 -27.69
N GLY A 48 -8.93 9.74 -27.53
CA GLY A 48 -10.07 8.88 -27.86
C GLY A 48 -10.54 7.94 -26.73
N ALA A 49 -9.91 7.92 -25.57
CA ALA A 49 -10.47 7.21 -24.42
C ALA A 49 -11.72 7.94 -23.90
N PRO A 50 -12.80 7.21 -23.51
CA PRO A 50 -13.94 7.84 -22.84
C PRO A 50 -13.43 8.56 -21.59
N ALA A 51 -13.93 9.79 -21.39
CA ALA A 51 -13.59 10.61 -20.24
C ALA A 51 -13.73 9.77 -18.95
N SER A 52 -12.62 9.62 -18.22
CA SER A 52 -12.51 8.99 -16.89
C SER A 52 -12.98 7.53 -16.78
N THR A 53 -12.25 6.58 -17.37
CA THR A 53 -12.20 5.24 -16.76
C THR A 53 -11.31 5.34 -15.53
N MET A 54 -11.91 5.23 -14.34
CA MET A 54 -11.19 5.16 -13.09
C MET A 54 -10.44 3.82 -13.02
N GLN A 55 -9.16 3.85 -12.61
CA GLN A 55 -8.40 2.64 -12.37
C GLN A 55 -8.89 1.96 -11.08
N GLY A 56 -9.09 0.65 -11.13
CA GLY A 56 -9.65 -0.13 -10.04
C GLY A 56 -11.17 0.05 -9.88
N ASP A 57 -11.67 -0.31 -8.71
CA ASP A 57 -13.08 -0.20 -8.33
C ASP A 57 -13.23 0.86 -7.24
N ARG A 58 -14.17 1.81 -7.44
CA ARG A 58 -14.45 2.89 -6.48
C ARG A 58 -14.95 2.36 -5.14
N ASP A 59 -15.75 1.30 -5.17
CA ASP A 59 -16.41 0.75 -4.00
C ASP A 59 -15.55 -0.26 -3.24
N TYR A 60 -14.39 -0.61 -3.79
CA TYR A 60 -13.45 -1.52 -3.15
C TYR A 60 -12.73 -0.82 -1.97
N ALA A 61 -12.91 -1.39 -0.77
CA ALA A 61 -12.25 -0.87 0.43
C ALA A 61 -10.73 -1.11 0.40
N GLY A 62 -9.94 -0.06 0.59
CA GLY A 62 -8.49 -0.18 0.66
C GLY A 62 -7.77 -0.21 -0.69
N ALA A 63 -8.42 0.26 -1.77
CA ALA A 63 -7.77 0.36 -3.07
C ALA A 63 -6.52 1.26 -3.04
N THR A 64 -5.44 0.79 -3.64
CA THR A 64 -4.18 1.54 -3.79
C THR A 64 -4.39 2.76 -4.70
N PRO A 65 -3.79 3.92 -4.38
CA PRO A 65 -3.81 5.08 -5.29
C PRO A 65 -3.15 4.75 -6.63
N SER A 66 -3.90 4.88 -7.73
CA SER A 66 -3.42 4.49 -9.07
C SER A 66 -2.16 5.25 -9.50
N TRP A 67 -2.03 6.51 -9.09
CA TRP A 67 -0.86 7.33 -9.39
C TRP A 67 0.43 6.81 -8.73
N VAL A 68 0.36 6.11 -7.60
CA VAL A 68 1.53 5.45 -6.97
C VAL A 68 2.06 4.33 -7.87
N ILE A 69 1.15 3.50 -8.39
CA ILE A 69 1.47 2.43 -9.33
C ILE A 69 2.03 3.03 -10.63
N TRP A 70 1.40 4.10 -11.14
CA TRP A 70 1.85 4.82 -12.32
C TRP A 70 3.31 5.29 -12.17
N GLN A 71 3.69 5.89 -11.02
CA GLN A 71 5.06 6.32 -10.74
C GLN A 71 6.05 5.16 -10.81
N CYS A 72 5.68 4.01 -10.24
CA CYS A 72 6.51 2.81 -10.27
C CYS A 72 6.70 2.30 -11.70
N LEU A 73 5.59 2.16 -12.46
CA LEU A 73 5.64 1.60 -13.82
C LEU A 73 6.38 2.52 -14.79
N MET A 74 6.21 3.84 -14.69
CA MET A 74 6.96 4.79 -15.52
C MET A 74 8.46 4.73 -15.30
N ARG A 75 8.91 4.44 -14.09
CA ARG A 75 10.34 4.41 -13.74
C ARG A 75 11.00 3.05 -13.97
N TYR A 76 10.29 1.96 -13.69
CA TYR A 76 10.90 0.63 -13.61
C TYR A 76 10.48 -0.35 -14.70
N THR A 77 9.59 0.08 -15.61
CA THR A 77 9.11 -0.76 -16.70
C THR A 77 9.11 -0.03 -18.04
N ARG A 78 8.99 -0.83 -19.12
CA ARG A 78 8.80 -0.38 -20.51
C ARG A 78 7.48 -0.91 -21.05
N GLU A 79 7.03 -0.40 -22.18
CA GLU A 79 5.90 -0.97 -22.91
C GLU A 79 6.11 -2.47 -23.15
N LYS A 80 5.01 -3.24 -23.09
CA LYS A 80 4.96 -4.69 -23.23
C LYS A 80 5.59 -5.49 -22.08
N ASP A 81 6.24 -4.86 -21.11
CA ASP A 81 6.71 -5.55 -19.88
C ASP A 81 5.53 -6.19 -19.14
N LEU A 82 5.78 -7.34 -18.51
CA LEU A 82 4.80 -8.05 -17.68
C LEU A 82 4.83 -7.51 -16.25
N VAL A 83 3.73 -6.90 -15.84
CA VAL A 83 3.47 -6.45 -14.47
C VAL A 83 2.56 -7.45 -13.78
N VAL A 84 2.99 -7.96 -12.63
CA VAL A 84 2.21 -8.92 -11.84
C VAL A 84 1.82 -8.31 -10.50
N ASP A 85 0.56 -8.53 -10.09
CA ASP A 85 0.06 -8.18 -8.76
C ASP A 85 -0.57 -9.43 -8.13
N PRO A 86 0.09 -10.04 -7.13
CA PRO A 86 -0.38 -11.26 -6.49
C PRO A 86 -1.52 -11.06 -5.48
N MET A 87 -1.86 -9.80 -5.13
CA MET A 87 -2.94 -9.42 -4.23
C MET A 87 -3.73 -8.24 -4.83
N CYS A 88 -4.27 -8.46 -6.03
CA CYS A 88 -4.71 -7.42 -6.95
C CYS A 88 -5.96 -6.64 -6.51
N GLY A 89 -6.76 -7.19 -5.60
CA GLY A 89 -7.95 -6.55 -5.03
C GLY A 89 -8.89 -5.97 -6.09
N SER A 90 -8.95 -4.63 -6.18
CA SER A 90 -9.80 -3.90 -7.13
C SER A 90 -9.31 -3.92 -8.59
N GLY A 91 -8.11 -4.43 -8.86
CA GLY A 91 -7.51 -4.43 -10.20
C GLY A 91 -6.82 -3.14 -10.60
N THR A 92 -6.54 -2.23 -9.67
CA THR A 92 -5.88 -0.95 -9.97
C THR A 92 -4.55 -1.13 -10.72
N THR A 93 -3.74 -2.11 -10.31
CA THR A 93 -2.44 -2.40 -10.95
C THR A 93 -2.60 -2.84 -12.41
N ILE A 94 -3.62 -3.67 -12.70
CA ILE A 94 -3.89 -4.15 -14.05
C ILE A 94 -4.30 -2.99 -14.96
N ASP A 95 -5.17 -2.11 -14.45
CA ASP A 95 -5.67 -0.97 -15.23
C ASP A 95 -4.56 0.02 -15.53
N VAL A 96 -3.72 0.36 -14.55
CA VAL A 96 -2.55 1.23 -14.75
C VAL A 96 -1.54 0.60 -15.72
N ALA A 97 -1.30 -0.70 -15.63
CA ALA A 97 -0.43 -1.40 -16.58
C ALA A 97 -0.97 -1.30 -18.01
N ARG A 98 -2.28 -1.54 -18.19
CA ARG A 98 -2.96 -1.43 -19.49
C ARG A 98 -2.89 -0.01 -20.05
N ASP A 99 -3.19 1.00 -19.24
CA ASP A 99 -3.16 2.42 -19.62
C ASP A 99 -1.77 2.84 -20.13
N LEU A 100 -0.73 2.21 -19.62
CA LEU A 100 0.66 2.48 -20.00
C LEU A 100 1.22 1.53 -21.07
N GLY A 101 0.40 0.69 -21.70
CA GLY A 101 0.84 -0.26 -22.73
C GLY A 101 1.68 -1.44 -22.18
N ARG A 102 1.58 -1.73 -20.87
CA ARG A 102 2.16 -2.92 -20.23
C ARG A 102 1.15 -4.05 -20.20
N ARG A 103 1.62 -5.28 -20.01
CA ARG A 103 0.76 -6.44 -19.78
C ARG A 103 0.54 -6.57 -18.27
N GLY A 104 -0.69 -6.39 -17.80
CA GLY A 104 -1.07 -6.57 -16.40
C GLY A 104 -1.61 -7.98 -16.15
N LEU A 105 -1.15 -8.62 -15.09
CA LEU A 105 -1.61 -9.93 -14.64
C LEU A 105 -1.88 -9.87 -13.13
N GLY A 106 -3.14 -10.00 -12.73
CA GLY A 106 -3.58 -9.89 -11.34
C GLY A 106 -4.13 -11.19 -10.79
N TYR A 107 -3.79 -11.47 -9.54
CA TYR A 107 -4.29 -12.59 -8.77
C TYR A 107 -4.91 -12.13 -7.46
N ASP A 108 -5.93 -12.84 -7.01
CA ASP A 108 -6.56 -12.64 -5.71
C ASP A 108 -7.23 -13.93 -5.24
N LEU A 109 -7.37 -14.13 -3.92
CA LEU A 109 -8.14 -15.24 -3.36
C LEU A 109 -9.64 -15.11 -3.66
N LYS A 110 -10.14 -13.87 -3.72
CA LYS A 110 -11.54 -13.52 -4.04
C LYS A 110 -11.57 -12.49 -5.16
N PRO A 111 -11.38 -12.92 -6.43
CA PRO A 111 -11.37 -12.00 -7.57
C PRO A 111 -12.62 -11.13 -7.62
N SER A 112 -12.43 -9.82 -7.71
CA SER A 112 -13.53 -8.83 -7.81
C SER A 112 -13.98 -8.62 -9.25
N ARG A 113 -13.17 -9.05 -10.25
CA ARG A 113 -13.41 -8.84 -11.69
C ARG A 113 -13.01 -10.08 -12.49
N PRO A 114 -13.60 -10.29 -13.70
CA PRO A 114 -13.28 -11.46 -14.56
C PRO A 114 -11.83 -11.50 -15.04
N ASP A 115 -11.12 -10.38 -15.13
CA ASP A 115 -9.72 -10.27 -15.56
C ASP A 115 -8.71 -10.42 -14.41
N ILE A 116 -9.18 -10.73 -13.20
CA ILE A 116 -8.35 -11.12 -12.05
C ILE A 116 -8.50 -12.64 -11.84
N PHE A 117 -7.38 -13.35 -11.78
CA PHE A 117 -7.37 -14.79 -11.63
C PHE A 117 -7.39 -15.20 -10.16
N ARG A 118 -8.12 -16.28 -9.83
CA ARG A 118 -8.13 -16.81 -8.47
C ARG A 118 -6.83 -17.54 -8.18
N ALA A 119 -6.04 -17.06 -7.24
CA ALA A 119 -4.87 -17.74 -6.71
C ALA A 119 -4.53 -17.28 -5.29
N ASP A 120 -3.77 -18.10 -4.58
CA ASP A 120 -3.13 -17.72 -3.32
C ASP A 120 -1.79 -17.06 -3.63
N ALA A 121 -1.55 -15.88 -3.08
CA ALA A 121 -0.33 -15.11 -3.32
C ALA A 121 0.97 -15.84 -2.89
N ARG A 122 0.85 -16.86 -2.05
CA ARG A 122 1.97 -17.73 -1.63
C ARG A 122 2.38 -18.73 -2.71
N LYS A 123 1.54 -18.92 -3.74
CA LYS A 123 1.79 -19.81 -4.87
C LYS A 123 0.91 -19.41 -6.06
N ILE A 124 1.42 -18.56 -6.93
CA ILE A 124 0.71 -18.09 -8.13
C ILE A 124 1.14 -18.86 -9.38
N PRO A 125 0.24 -19.08 -10.35
CA PRO A 125 0.54 -19.86 -11.57
C PRO A 125 1.33 -19.01 -12.61
N VAL A 126 2.45 -18.45 -12.20
CA VAL A 126 3.42 -17.76 -13.03
C VAL A 126 4.74 -18.54 -13.00
N GLU A 127 5.33 -18.76 -14.16
CA GLU A 127 6.64 -19.43 -14.24
C GLU A 127 7.74 -18.60 -13.60
N ASP A 128 8.84 -19.26 -13.24
CA ASP A 128 10.03 -18.62 -12.66
C ASP A 128 10.57 -17.53 -13.60
N GLU A 129 10.97 -16.42 -13.02
CA GLU A 129 11.65 -15.33 -13.71
C GLU A 129 10.89 -14.80 -14.96
N LYS A 130 9.55 -14.70 -14.89
CA LYS A 130 8.72 -14.17 -15.98
C LYS A 130 8.26 -12.73 -15.79
N ALA A 131 8.07 -12.27 -14.56
CA ALA A 131 7.62 -10.92 -14.27
C ALA A 131 8.73 -9.89 -14.50
N ASP A 132 8.40 -8.80 -15.20
CA ASP A 132 9.30 -7.65 -15.35
C ASP A 132 9.17 -6.67 -14.20
N PHE A 133 8.01 -6.65 -13.53
CA PHE A 133 7.77 -5.87 -12.34
C PHE A 133 6.68 -6.53 -11.48
N VAL A 134 6.81 -6.45 -10.16
CA VAL A 134 5.76 -6.87 -9.23
C VAL A 134 5.36 -5.68 -8.36
N PHE A 135 4.05 -5.41 -8.29
CA PHE A 135 3.47 -4.48 -7.32
C PHE A 135 2.63 -5.27 -6.33
N ILE A 136 2.69 -4.90 -5.05
CA ILE A 136 1.87 -5.53 -4.01
C ILE A 136 1.45 -4.50 -2.95
N ASP A 137 0.17 -4.54 -2.58
CA ASP A 137 -0.42 -3.81 -1.44
C ASP A 137 -1.12 -4.85 -0.54
N PRO A 138 -0.38 -5.48 0.38
CA PRO A 138 -0.91 -6.56 1.21
C PRO A 138 -1.90 -6.04 2.26
N PRO A 139 -2.78 -6.89 2.82
CA PRO A 139 -3.61 -6.50 3.94
C PRO A 139 -2.77 -6.09 5.16
N TYR A 140 -3.14 -4.99 5.82
CA TYR A 140 -2.47 -4.47 7.01
C TYR A 140 -3.09 -5.10 8.28
N SER A 141 -2.77 -6.38 8.55
CA SER A 141 -3.41 -7.13 9.65
C SER A 141 -4.93 -7.32 9.40
N THR A 142 -5.73 -7.40 10.44
CA THR A 142 -7.17 -7.72 10.44
C THR A 142 -8.09 -6.50 10.27
N HIS A 143 -7.62 -5.40 9.66
CA HIS A 143 -8.40 -4.15 9.59
C HIS A 143 -9.56 -4.17 8.60
N ILE A 144 -9.46 -4.96 7.55
CA ILE A 144 -10.47 -5.11 6.52
C ILE A 144 -10.73 -6.60 6.33
N ASP A 145 -11.98 -6.98 6.34
CA ASP A 145 -12.40 -8.35 5.99
C ASP A 145 -12.50 -8.48 4.47
N TYR A 146 -11.42 -8.99 3.86
CA TYR A 146 -11.32 -9.13 2.41
C TYR A 146 -12.00 -10.39 1.89
N SER A 147 -12.05 -11.47 2.68
CA SER A 147 -12.53 -12.77 2.21
C SER A 147 -12.86 -13.71 3.36
N ASP A 148 -13.89 -14.55 3.17
CA ASP A 148 -14.23 -15.66 4.10
C ASP A 148 -13.26 -16.84 4.00
N ASP A 149 -12.42 -16.89 2.96
CA ASP A 149 -11.42 -17.95 2.79
C ASP A 149 -10.45 -17.99 3.97
N PRO A 150 -10.29 -19.14 4.66
CA PRO A 150 -9.40 -19.25 5.81
C PRO A 150 -7.92 -19.02 5.47
N ARG A 151 -7.55 -19.10 4.19
CA ARG A 151 -6.18 -18.81 3.71
C ARG A 151 -5.90 -17.31 3.58
N CYS A 152 -6.92 -16.46 3.74
CA CYS A 152 -6.77 -15.01 3.60
C CYS A 152 -5.81 -14.45 4.65
N ILE A 153 -4.70 -13.86 4.20
CA ILE A 153 -3.68 -13.26 5.06
C ILE A 153 -4.26 -12.10 5.89
N GLY A 154 -5.28 -11.39 5.38
CA GLY A 154 -6.02 -10.35 6.11
C GLY A 154 -6.77 -10.84 7.36
N LYS A 155 -6.87 -12.16 7.59
CA LYS A 155 -7.40 -12.74 8.83
C LYS A 155 -6.34 -12.97 9.92
N LEU A 156 -5.05 -12.80 9.57
CA LEU A 156 -3.93 -12.97 10.49
C LEU A 156 -3.61 -11.62 11.16
N ASP A 157 -3.53 -11.64 12.49
CA ASP A 157 -3.24 -10.43 13.26
C ASP A 157 -1.72 -10.20 13.35
N ALA A 158 -1.24 -9.08 12.82
CA ALA A 158 0.17 -8.70 12.85
C ALA A 158 0.70 -8.36 14.26
N ALA A 159 -0.18 -8.33 15.27
CA ALA A 159 0.16 -8.15 16.69
C ALA A 159 -0.63 -9.09 17.60
N GLY A 160 -1.00 -10.27 17.11
CA GLY A 160 -1.73 -11.29 17.86
C GLY A 160 -0.96 -11.89 19.03
N ALA A 161 -1.54 -12.89 19.68
CA ALA A 161 -0.94 -13.60 20.83
C ALA A 161 0.43 -14.21 20.53
N ASP A 162 0.70 -14.51 19.24
CA ASP A 162 1.97 -15.04 18.72
C ASP A 162 2.94 -13.91 18.29
N SER A 163 2.68 -12.66 18.66
CA SER A 163 3.42 -11.46 18.21
C SER A 163 3.38 -11.25 16.69
N GLY A 164 2.30 -11.70 16.05
CA GLY A 164 2.10 -11.56 14.60
C GLY A 164 2.86 -12.59 13.76
N ARG A 165 3.44 -13.61 14.39
CA ARG A 165 4.27 -14.60 13.69
C ARG A 165 3.56 -15.22 12.50
N ALA A 166 2.30 -15.66 12.64
CA ALA A 166 1.55 -16.27 11.55
C ALA A 166 1.37 -15.31 10.34
N TYR A 167 1.13 -14.02 10.59
CA TYR A 167 1.05 -13.00 9.55
C TYR A 167 2.39 -12.83 8.82
N TYR A 168 3.48 -12.67 9.57
CA TYR A 168 4.80 -12.43 8.96
C TYR A 168 5.37 -13.67 8.27
N GLU A 169 5.08 -14.89 8.77
CA GLU A 169 5.43 -16.14 8.07
C GLU A 169 4.67 -16.27 6.74
N ALA A 170 3.37 -15.95 6.72
CA ALA A 170 2.60 -15.92 5.48
C ALA A 170 3.14 -14.89 4.49
N MET A 171 3.48 -13.68 4.95
CA MET A 171 4.08 -12.65 4.11
C MET A 171 5.49 -13.02 3.62
N ALA A 172 6.27 -13.74 4.42
CA ALA A 172 7.57 -14.26 3.98
C ALA A 172 7.42 -15.25 2.80
N GLN A 173 6.38 -16.12 2.84
CA GLN A 173 6.07 -17.00 1.71
C GLN A 173 5.68 -16.23 0.45
N VAL A 174 4.85 -15.19 0.58
CA VAL A 174 4.49 -14.31 -0.55
C VAL A 174 5.72 -13.62 -1.12
N ILE A 175 6.61 -13.11 -0.27
CA ILE A 175 7.85 -12.43 -0.70
C ILE A 175 8.78 -13.43 -1.42
N GLY A 176 8.89 -14.67 -0.92
CA GLY A 176 9.63 -15.74 -1.61
C GLY A 176 9.04 -16.09 -2.98
N GLU A 177 7.70 -16.10 -3.09
CA GLU A 177 7.01 -16.33 -4.35
C GLU A 177 7.22 -15.17 -5.35
N ILE A 178 7.23 -13.94 -4.87
CA ILE A 178 7.58 -12.76 -5.69
C ILE A 178 9.03 -12.88 -6.19
N ASP A 179 9.96 -13.30 -5.35
CA ASP A 179 11.35 -13.54 -5.76
C ASP A 179 11.43 -14.61 -6.84
N ARG A 180 10.70 -15.72 -6.71
CA ARG A 180 10.65 -16.78 -7.72
C ARG A 180 10.22 -16.26 -9.09
N ILE A 181 9.14 -15.49 -9.16
CA ILE A 181 8.56 -15.04 -10.44
C ILE A 181 9.24 -13.83 -11.06
N LEU A 182 9.91 -12.99 -10.25
CA LEU A 182 10.55 -11.75 -10.73
C LEU A 182 11.85 -12.10 -11.48
N LYS A 183 12.04 -11.52 -12.65
CA LYS A 183 13.30 -11.64 -13.41
C LYS A 183 14.49 -11.04 -12.64
N PRO A 184 15.70 -11.60 -12.81
CA PRO A 184 16.92 -10.96 -12.32
C PRO A 184 17.07 -9.52 -12.82
N LYS A 185 17.65 -8.65 -11.99
CA LYS A 185 17.89 -7.22 -12.27
C LYS A 185 16.62 -6.37 -12.38
N ARG A 186 15.43 -6.95 -12.19
CA ARG A 186 14.15 -6.26 -12.19
C ARG A 186 13.73 -5.83 -10.79
N TYR A 187 12.65 -5.09 -10.69
CA TYR A 187 12.22 -4.39 -9.50
C TYR A 187 10.84 -4.87 -9.03
N MET A 188 10.62 -4.74 -7.74
CA MET A 188 9.30 -4.83 -7.15
C MET A 188 9.01 -3.62 -6.26
N ALA A 189 7.75 -3.34 -6.03
CA ALA A 189 7.30 -2.34 -5.07
C ALA A 189 6.30 -2.95 -4.08
N LEU A 190 6.50 -2.70 -2.79
CA LEU A 190 5.55 -3.03 -1.74
C LEU A 190 5.04 -1.74 -1.10
N TYR A 191 3.71 -1.54 -1.16
CA TYR A 191 3.02 -0.41 -0.56
C TYR A 191 2.35 -0.86 0.74
N VAL A 192 2.59 -0.17 1.86
CA VAL A 192 2.08 -0.59 3.16
C VAL A 192 2.02 0.57 4.15
N SER A 193 1.17 0.47 5.15
CA SER A 193 1.14 1.37 6.30
C SER A 193 1.38 0.61 7.60
N ASP A 194 2.03 1.26 8.54
CA ASP A 194 1.94 0.85 9.93
C ASP A 194 0.52 1.03 10.44
N SER A 195 0.19 0.27 11.47
CA SER A 195 -1.14 0.26 12.01
C SER A 195 -1.16 0.28 13.54
N TRP A 196 -2.37 0.36 14.08
CA TRP A 196 -2.63 0.36 15.52
C TRP A 196 -3.80 -0.58 15.80
N ARG A 197 -3.58 -1.57 16.65
CA ARG A 197 -4.63 -2.45 17.14
C ARG A 197 -5.21 -1.89 18.43
N LYS A 198 -6.52 -1.73 18.51
CA LYS A 198 -7.19 -1.49 19.78
C LYS A 198 -7.03 -2.73 20.67
N ARG A 199 -6.85 -2.51 21.95
CA ARG A 199 -6.80 -3.61 22.91
C ARG A 199 -8.14 -4.31 23.04
N SER A 200 -8.07 -5.64 23.15
CA SER A 200 -9.18 -6.51 23.52
C SER A 200 -9.13 -6.80 25.03
N ALA A 201 -10.24 -7.20 25.62
CA ALA A 201 -10.35 -7.45 27.05
C ALA A 201 -9.41 -8.53 27.62
N GLY A 202 -8.74 -9.31 26.76
CA GLY A 202 -7.79 -10.36 27.13
C GLY A 202 -6.31 -9.97 27.01
N ASP A 203 -6.00 -8.75 26.55
CA ASP A 203 -4.61 -8.34 26.34
C ASP A 203 -3.94 -7.93 27.67
N ALA A 204 -2.78 -8.50 28.02
CA ALA A 204 -2.03 -8.15 29.23
C ALA A 204 -1.41 -6.74 29.16
N GLY A 205 -1.48 -5.97 30.25
CA GLY A 205 -0.84 -4.64 30.43
C GLY A 205 -1.80 -3.45 30.39
N ALA A 206 -1.35 -2.26 30.85
CA ALA A 206 -2.10 -1.00 30.84
C ALA A 206 -1.91 -0.25 29.51
N GLY A 207 -2.98 0.27 28.90
CA GLY A 207 -2.92 1.11 27.69
C GLY A 207 -4.07 0.87 26.72
N THR A 208 -4.27 1.81 25.77
CA THR A 208 -5.42 1.88 24.87
C THR A 208 -5.26 1.07 23.57
N GLY A 209 -4.09 0.51 23.31
CA GLY A 209 -3.82 -0.27 22.10
C GLY A 209 -2.33 -0.58 21.89
N MET A 210 -2.02 -1.25 20.77
CA MET A 210 -0.66 -1.67 20.40
C MET A 210 -0.29 -1.13 19.02
N PHE A 211 0.86 -0.51 18.92
CA PHE A 211 1.46 -0.10 17.65
C PHE A 211 2.00 -1.33 16.91
N MET A 212 1.72 -1.41 15.61
CA MET A 212 2.18 -2.47 14.73
C MET A 212 3.10 -1.86 13.66
N PRO A 213 4.44 -2.03 13.76
CA PRO A 213 5.41 -1.51 12.80
C PRO A 213 5.47 -2.40 11.55
N ILE A 214 4.32 -2.64 10.91
CA ILE A 214 4.17 -3.59 9.80
C ILE A 214 5.14 -3.27 8.67
N GLY A 215 5.34 -1.98 8.37
CA GLY A 215 6.24 -1.55 7.31
C GLY A 215 7.68 -2.02 7.55
N PHE A 216 8.22 -1.82 8.74
CA PHE A 216 9.60 -2.21 9.06
C PHE A 216 9.79 -3.72 9.13
N GLU A 217 8.80 -4.45 9.64
CA GLU A 217 8.83 -5.91 9.66
C GLU A 217 8.84 -6.49 8.24
N LEU A 218 7.95 -6.00 7.37
CA LEU A 218 7.93 -6.42 5.97
C LEU A 218 9.21 -6.00 5.23
N PHE A 219 9.75 -4.80 5.51
CA PHE A 219 11.03 -4.38 4.96
C PHE A 219 12.17 -5.32 5.36
N SER A 220 12.19 -5.80 6.60
CA SER A 220 13.16 -6.77 7.08
C SER A 220 13.05 -8.11 6.34
N LEU A 221 11.83 -8.57 6.04
CA LEU A 221 11.60 -9.76 5.22
C LEU A 221 12.05 -9.55 3.76
N LEU A 222 11.70 -8.42 3.16
CA LEU A 222 12.11 -8.08 1.78
C LEU A 222 13.63 -8.10 1.60
N ARG A 223 14.39 -7.60 2.58
CA ARG A 223 15.85 -7.57 2.53
C ARG A 223 16.53 -8.94 2.49
N ARG A 224 15.82 -10.01 2.82
CA ARG A 224 16.34 -11.39 2.72
C ARG A 224 16.41 -11.87 1.28
N HIS A 225 15.57 -11.31 0.39
CA HIS A 225 15.43 -11.69 -1.01
C HIS A 225 15.93 -10.63 -1.98
N PHE A 226 15.80 -9.35 -1.61
CA PHE A 226 16.01 -8.23 -2.52
C PHE A 226 16.98 -7.19 -1.94
N LYS A 227 17.62 -6.47 -2.85
CA LYS A 227 18.40 -5.28 -2.51
C LYS A 227 17.47 -4.08 -2.39
N PRO A 228 17.49 -3.34 -1.26
CA PRO A 228 16.78 -2.07 -1.15
C PRO A 228 17.29 -1.04 -2.17
N VAL A 229 16.36 -0.32 -2.80
CA VAL A 229 16.66 0.78 -3.72
C VAL A 229 16.23 2.10 -3.12
N ASP A 230 14.95 2.18 -2.66
CA ASP A 230 14.41 3.39 -2.04
C ASP A 230 13.31 3.06 -1.02
N ILE A 231 13.12 3.99 -0.07
CA ILE A 231 11.99 4.04 0.85
C ILE A 231 11.29 5.37 0.63
N ILE A 232 10.05 5.32 0.19
CA ILE A 232 9.26 6.49 -0.18
C ILE A 232 8.12 6.65 0.82
N ALA A 233 7.93 7.87 1.33
CA ALA A 233 6.76 8.25 2.10
C ALA A 233 5.68 8.80 1.16
N VAL A 234 4.54 8.11 1.11
CA VAL A 234 3.38 8.50 0.29
C VAL A 234 2.33 9.14 1.19
N VAL A 235 2.08 10.43 1.02
CA VAL A 235 1.15 11.19 1.86
C VAL A 235 -0.27 10.66 1.73
N ARG A 236 -0.94 10.50 2.87
CA ARG A 236 -2.34 10.04 2.95
C ARG A 236 -3.31 11.21 3.02
N HIS A 237 -4.21 11.30 2.07
CA HIS A 237 -5.36 12.21 2.10
C HIS A 237 -6.60 11.51 2.68
N ASN A 238 -6.52 11.11 3.95
CA ASN A 238 -7.60 10.38 4.62
C ASN A 238 -8.49 11.37 5.39
N GLN A 239 -9.81 11.26 5.23
CA GLN A 239 -10.78 12.07 5.97
C GLN A 239 -10.63 11.97 7.50
N LYS A 240 -10.14 10.84 8.04
CA LYS A 240 -9.88 10.67 9.47
C LYS A 240 -8.79 11.63 9.96
N LEU A 241 -7.80 11.96 9.11
CA LEU A 241 -6.75 12.92 9.46
C LEU A 241 -7.27 14.36 9.58
N ALA A 242 -8.41 14.68 8.97
CA ALA A 242 -9.03 16.00 9.01
C ALA A 242 -10.11 16.14 10.10
N ARG A 243 -10.49 15.06 10.82
CA ARG A 243 -11.55 15.09 11.84
C ARG A 243 -10.99 15.45 13.21
N GLY A 244 -11.53 16.51 13.84
CA GLY A 244 -11.07 17.02 15.13
C GLY A 244 -11.14 16.02 16.29
N ASN A 245 -12.08 15.07 16.29
CA ASN A 245 -12.16 14.02 17.30
C ASN A 245 -10.95 13.07 17.28
N TRP A 246 -10.35 12.81 16.12
CA TRP A 246 -9.14 11.99 16.02
C TRP A 246 -7.90 12.75 16.48
N HIS A 247 -7.82 14.07 16.21
CA HIS A 247 -6.73 14.90 16.74
C HIS A 247 -6.77 14.92 18.26
N LYS A 248 -7.95 15.15 18.86
CA LYS A 248 -8.13 15.11 20.31
C LYS A 248 -7.73 13.75 20.89
N ALA A 249 -8.17 12.65 20.30
CA ALA A 249 -7.80 11.31 20.76
C ALA A 249 -6.29 11.04 20.64
N ALA A 250 -5.62 11.58 19.63
CA ALA A 250 -4.18 11.45 19.46
C ALA A 250 -3.40 12.26 20.52
N GLU A 251 -3.86 13.48 20.84
CA GLU A 251 -3.28 14.32 21.88
C GLU A 251 -3.47 13.69 23.27
N GLU A 252 -4.68 13.25 23.61
CA GLU A 252 -5.00 12.64 24.90
C GLU A 252 -4.36 11.25 25.07
N GLY A 253 -4.25 10.48 23.97
CA GLY A 253 -3.68 9.13 23.96
C GLY A 253 -2.17 9.10 23.72
N ASN A 254 -1.51 10.26 23.55
CA ASN A 254 -0.09 10.41 23.29
C ASN A 254 0.41 9.55 22.11
N PHE A 255 -0.28 9.62 20.96
CA PHE A 255 0.12 8.93 19.72
C PHE A 255 -0.06 9.85 18.51
N PHE A 256 0.58 9.49 17.37
CA PHE A 256 0.45 10.21 16.12
C PHE A 256 -0.47 9.48 15.14
N LEU A 257 -1.31 10.23 14.42
CA LEU A 257 -2.10 9.71 13.31
C LEU A 257 -1.18 9.33 12.14
N ARG A 258 -1.50 8.24 11.44
CA ARG A 258 -0.70 7.77 10.29
C ARG A 258 -0.89 8.69 9.09
N GLY A 259 0.06 9.60 8.87
CA GLY A 259 0.02 10.61 7.81
C GLY A 259 0.55 10.13 6.45
N PHE A 260 1.20 8.97 6.39
CA PHE A 260 1.76 8.43 5.16
C PHE A 260 1.73 6.90 5.13
N ASN A 261 1.91 6.36 3.94
CA ASN A 261 2.21 4.95 3.70
C ASN A 261 3.67 4.83 3.23
N TYR A 262 4.32 3.72 3.55
CA TYR A 262 5.59 3.36 2.94
C TYR A 262 5.36 2.80 1.54
N LEU A 263 6.30 3.10 0.64
CA LEU A 263 6.49 2.38 -0.61
C LEU A 263 7.95 1.94 -0.66
N PHE A 264 8.18 0.65 -0.51
CA PHE A 264 9.51 0.05 -0.58
C PHE A 264 9.80 -0.35 -2.02
N ILE A 265 10.86 0.22 -2.60
CA ILE A 265 11.36 -0.18 -3.91
C ILE A 265 12.53 -1.12 -3.71
N MET A 266 12.39 -2.31 -4.26
CA MET A 266 13.37 -3.38 -4.09
C MET A 266 13.81 -3.90 -5.47
N LYS A 267 15.05 -4.40 -5.55
CA LYS A 267 15.63 -4.95 -6.77
C LYS A 267 16.10 -6.38 -6.56
N LYS A 268 15.72 -7.30 -7.44
CA LYS A 268 16.31 -8.63 -7.50
C LYS A 268 17.69 -8.56 -8.14
N GLU A 269 18.72 -9.03 -7.44
CA GLU A 269 20.07 -9.12 -8.00
C GLU A 269 20.22 -10.38 -8.86
N SER A 270 21.21 -10.39 -9.76
CA SER A 270 21.57 -11.60 -10.50
C SER A 270 22.49 -12.46 -9.62
N GLY A 271 22.15 -13.73 -9.42
CA GLY A 271 23.11 -14.72 -8.90
C GLY A 271 23.00 -15.10 -7.42
N ARG A 272 21.85 -14.95 -6.74
CA ARG A 272 21.58 -15.73 -5.52
C ARG A 272 20.86 -17.00 -5.90
N ARG A 273 21.59 -18.01 -6.29
CA ARG A 273 21.22 -19.42 -6.18
C ARG A 273 22.29 -20.04 -5.28
N ASP A 274 22.04 -20.03 -3.98
CA ASP A 274 22.69 -20.90 -3.00
C ASP A 274 21.63 -21.79 -2.40
#